data_fdd5edd799de3cb1a33e1d6297382a70
#
_entry.id   fdd5edd799de3cb1a33e1d6297382a70
#
_cell.length_a   1.000
_cell.length_b   1.000
_cell.length_c   1.000
_cell.angle_alpha   90.00
_cell.angle_beta   90.00
_cell.angle_gamma   90.00
#
_symmetry.space_group_name_H-M   'P 1'
#
loop_
_entity.id
_entity.type
_entity.pdbx_description
1 polymer ?
#
loop_
_entity_poly.entity_id
_entity_poly.type
_entity_poly.pdbx_seq_one_letter_code
_entity_poly.pdbx_strand_id
1 'polypeptide(L)'
;EAKYSNLKELIFWSYANLAMAHAGIDKQHLKYGTFHYIIRAKLFKGLKEGTMNIRSIFADEKVKLMTGQICNYCGSDKNLSLDHIIPSYEGGADNAENLIFACKSCNSSKGKKDLMEWMQNRNEFLPLMVIRRYLKLIYYHAEKNQLLSCSLDDLSNIKVPYKPHFIPVSYPQPALLKLTTINGNN
;
A
#
# COMPACT_ATOMS: atom_id res chain seq x y z
N GLU A 1 -5.88 18.07 15.46
CA GLU A 1 -7.04 17.56 14.71
C GLU A 1 -6.60 16.43 13.79
N ALA A 2 -7.36 15.33 13.75
CA ALA A 2 -7.10 14.25 12.81
C ALA A 2 -7.29 14.76 11.38
N LYS A 3 -6.34 14.42 10.47
CA LYS A 3 -6.39 14.87 9.07
C LYS A 3 -7.42 14.13 8.23
N TYR A 4 -8.04 13.11 8.78
CA TYR A 4 -9.03 12.25 8.15
C TYR A 4 -10.13 11.91 9.15
N SER A 5 -11.39 11.90 8.68
CA SER A 5 -12.59 11.64 9.50
C SER A 5 -13.27 10.31 9.18
N ASN A 6 -12.94 9.70 8.05
CA ASN A 6 -13.55 8.48 7.56
C ASN A 6 -12.54 7.62 6.80
N LEU A 7 -12.95 6.40 6.42
CA LEU A 7 -12.09 5.44 5.73
C LEU A 7 -11.56 5.99 4.40
N LYS A 8 -12.36 6.69 3.61
CA LYS A 8 -11.94 7.29 2.35
C LYS A 8 -10.78 8.26 2.55
N GLU A 9 -10.93 9.17 3.50
CA GLU A 9 -9.90 10.18 3.80
C GLU A 9 -8.64 9.55 4.37
N LEU A 10 -8.76 8.50 5.21
CA LEU A 10 -7.60 7.73 5.70
C LEU A 10 -6.82 7.10 4.55
N ILE A 11 -7.50 6.42 3.62
CA ILE A 11 -6.86 5.83 2.44
C ILE A 11 -6.19 6.93 1.59
N PHE A 12 -6.88 8.04 1.35
CA PHE A 12 -6.34 9.16 0.57
C PHE A 12 -5.12 9.80 1.24
N TRP A 13 -5.14 9.94 2.57
CA TRP A 13 -4.00 10.45 3.32
C TRP A 13 -2.79 9.51 3.22
N SER A 14 -3.00 8.21 3.43
CA SER A 14 -1.95 7.21 3.26
C SER A 14 -1.37 7.22 1.84
N TYR A 15 -2.24 7.27 0.83
CA TYR A 15 -1.85 7.31 -0.57
C TYR A 15 -1.07 8.58 -0.94
N ALA A 16 -1.46 9.73 -0.40
CA ALA A 16 -0.73 10.99 -0.61
C ALA A 16 0.67 10.96 0.05
N ASN A 17 0.80 10.35 1.23
CA ASN A 17 2.11 10.11 1.85
C ASN A 17 2.96 9.12 1.05
N LEU A 18 2.36 8.07 0.47
CA LEU A 18 3.05 7.14 -0.41
C LEU A 18 3.58 7.84 -1.67
N ALA A 19 2.78 8.71 -2.30
CA ALA A 19 3.22 9.48 -3.46
C ALA A 19 4.36 10.45 -3.13
N MET A 20 4.31 11.07 -1.94
CA MET A 20 5.43 11.86 -1.40
C MET A 20 6.70 11.02 -1.27
N ALA A 21 6.57 9.81 -0.71
CA ALA A 21 7.68 8.88 -0.52
C ALA A 21 8.26 8.41 -1.86
N HIS A 22 7.40 8.09 -2.83
CA HIS A 22 7.78 7.71 -4.18
C HIS A 22 8.61 8.83 -4.86
N ALA A 23 8.14 10.08 -4.79
CA ALA A 23 8.89 11.21 -5.34
C ALA A 23 10.27 11.41 -4.69
N GLY A 24 10.39 11.08 -3.39
CA GLY A 24 11.67 11.09 -2.69
C GLY A 24 12.64 10.05 -3.23
N ILE A 25 12.17 8.83 -3.49
CA ILE A 25 12.98 7.76 -4.08
C ILE A 25 13.39 8.12 -5.52
N ASP A 26 12.45 8.54 -6.36
CA ASP A 26 12.72 8.88 -7.76
C ASP A 26 13.76 9.99 -7.90
N LYS A 27 13.77 10.95 -6.98
CA LYS A 27 14.75 12.05 -6.95
C LYS A 27 16.01 11.71 -6.16
N GLN A 28 16.13 10.48 -5.65
CA GLN A 28 17.25 10.02 -4.82
C GLN A 28 17.52 10.93 -3.61
N HIS A 29 16.46 11.52 -3.06
CA HIS A 29 16.57 12.36 -1.88
C HIS A 29 16.71 11.50 -0.62
N LEU A 30 17.62 11.89 0.28
CA LEU A 30 17.81 11.17 1.55
C LEU A 30 16.73 11.51 2.59
N LYS A 31 16.19 12.73 2.52
CA LYS A 31 15.20 13.26 3.47
C LYS A 31 14.07 13.99 2.75
N TYR A 32 12.91 14.01 3.39
CA TYR A 32 11.80 14.85 2.92
C TYR A 32 12.09 16.33 3.16
N GLY A 33 11.76 17.16 2.19
CA GLY A 33 11.79 18.62 2.25
C GLY A 33 10.47 19.21 1.75
N THR A 34 10.39 20.52 1.66
CA THR A 34 9.18 21.28 1.28
C THR A 34 8.51 20.76 0.00
N PHE A 35 9.29 20.44 -1.02
CA PHE A 35 8.80 19.88 -2.29
C PHE A 35 7.93 18.63 -2.07
N HIS A 36 8.37 17.70 -1.23
CA HIS A 36 7.65 16.46 -0.95
C HIS A 36 6.32 16.72 -0.24
N TYR A 37 6.33 17.64 0.73
CA TYR A 37 5.11 18.01 1.47
C TYR A 37 4.10 18.72 0.57
N ILE A 38 4.56 19.49 -0.43
CA ILE A 38 3.69 20.10 -1.45
C ILE A 38 3.02 19.01 -2.30
N ILE A 39 3.76 17.97 -2.74
CA ILE A 39 3.19 16.84 -3.49
C ILE A 39 2.07 16.19 -2.66
N ARG A 40 2.36 15.85 -1.40
CA ARG A 40 1.37 15.25 -0.50
C ARG A 40 0.12 16.11 -0.36
N ALA A 41 0.31 17.40 -0.07
CA ALA A 41 -0.81 18.33 0.16
C ALA A 41 -1.69 18.48 -1.08
N LYS A 42 -1.07 18.68 -2.26
CA LYS A 42 -1.80 18.80 -3.54
C LYS A 42 -2.57 17.53 -3.89
N LEU A 43 -1.93 16.37 -3.74
CA LEU A 43 -2.59 15.09 -4.04
C LEU A 43 -3.75 14.81 -3.09
N PHE A 44 -3.53 14.99 -1.78
CA PHE A 44 -4.60 14.78 -0.80
C PHE A 44 -5.81 15.68 -1.04
N LYS A 45 -5.55 16.98 -1.30
CA LYS A 45 -6.59 17.94 -1.65
C LYS A 45 -7.34 17.51 -2.92
N GLY A 46 -6.62 17.19 -4.00
CA GLY A 46 -7.22 16.80 -5.28
C GLY A 46 -8.05 15.51 -5.19
N LEU A 47 -7.62 14.54 -4.36
CA LEU A 47 -8.38 13.32 -4.10
C LEU A 47 -9.68 13.61 -3.33
N LYS A 48 -9.63 14.50 -2.32
CA LYS A 48 -10.83 14.92 -1.55
C LYS A 48 -11.84 15.67 -2.41
N GLU A 49 -11.36 16.56 -3.26
CA GLU A 49 -12.19 17.39 -4.16
C GLU A 49 -12.65 16.64 -5.42
N GLY A 50 -12.15 15.41 -5.65
CA GLY A 50 -12.48 14.62 -6.83
C GLY A 50 -11.80 15.09 -8.13
N THR A 51 -10.87 16.04 -8.06
CA THR A 51 -10.08 16.51 -9.21
C THR A 51 -8.94 15.55 -9.57
N MET A 52 -8.58 14.66 -8.66
CA MET A 52 -7.63 13.56 -8.86
C MET A 52 -8.28 12.23 -8.49
N ASN A 53 -7.80 11.13 -9.09
CA ASN A 53 -8.37 9.82 -8.88
C ASN A 53 -7.28 8.81 -8.46
N ILE A 54 -7.54 8.03 -7.41
CA ILE A 54 -6.66 6.95 -6.96
C ILE A 54 -6.48 5.86 -8.04
N ARG A 55 -7.40 5.77 -8.99
CA ARG A 55 -7.39 4.80 -10.10
C ARG A 55 -6.37 5.14 -11.20
N SER A 56 -5.97 6.40 -11.37
CA SER A 56 -5.17 6.86 -12.53
C SER A 56 -3.75 6.30 -12.61
N ILE A 57 -3.29 5.54 -11.60
CA ILE A 57 -1.90 5.08 -11.48
C ILE A 57 -1.77 3.55 -11.64
N PHE A 58 -2.70 2.90 -12.36
CA PHE A 58 -2.84 1.43 -12.37
C PHE A 58 -1.86 0.65 -13.23
N ALA A 59 -1.53 1.15 -14.41
CA ALA A 59 -0.81 0.34 -15.39
C ALA A 59 0.62 0.00 -14.94
N ASP A 60 1.33 0.98 -14.42
CA ASP A 60 2.72 0.86 -14.00
C ASP A 60 2.95 -0.11 -12.84
N GLU A 61 2.03 -0.14 -11.90
CA GLU A 61 2.15 -0.96 -10.69
C GLU A 61 2.00 -2.45 -11.00
N LYS A 62 1.01 -2.79 -11.83
CA LYS A 62 0.75 -4.18 -12.21
C LYS A 62 1.96 -4.77 -12.93
N VAL A 63 2.51 -4.05 -13.89
CA VAL A 63 3.71 -4.46 -14.63
C VAL A 63 4.88 -4.65 -13.66
N LYS A 64 5.18 -3.68 -12.80
CA LYS A 64 6.32 -3.72 -11.87
C LYS A 64 6.23 -4.86 -10.86
N LEU A 65 5.03 -5.25 -10.41
CA LEU A 65 4.84 -6.36 -9.48
C LEU A 65 4.83 -7.74 -10.15
N MET A 66 4.55 -7.81 -11.45
CA MET A 66 4.42 -9.06 -12.20
C MET A 66 5.64 -9.41 -13.06
N THR A 67 6.52 -8.47 -13.38
CA THR A 67 7.62 -8.66 -14.33
C THR A 67 8.87 -9.31 -13.75
N GLY A 68 8.99 -9.42 -12.44
CA GLY A 68 10.11 -10.10 -11.79
C GLY A 68 9.67 -11.41 -11.15
N GLN A 69 10.28 -12.52 -11.51
CA GLN A 69 10.13 -13.76 -10.74
C GLN A 69 10.97 -13.67 -9.45
N ILE A 70 10.60 -12.73 -8.61
CA ILE A 70 11.21 -12.51 -7.29
C ILE A 70 10.14 -12.23 -6.25
N CYS A 71 10.47 -12.46 -4.99
CA CYS A 71 9.60 -12.13 -3.87
C CYS A 71 9.38 -10.62 -3.78
N ASN A 72 8.14 -10.16 -3.94
CA ASN A 72 7.80 -8.74 -3.85
C ASN A 72 7.97 -8.14 -2.44
N TYR A 73 8.18 -8.98 -1.42
CA TYR A 73 8.41 -8.54 -0.05
C TYR A 73 9.89 -8.37 0.31
N CYS A 74 10.78 -9.27 -0.15
CA CYS A 74 12.19 -9.28 0.26
C CYS A 74 13.20 -9.38 -0.90
N GLY A 75 12.75 -9.60 -2.14
CA GLY A 75 13.62 -9.71 -3.31
C GLY A 75 14.26 -11.09 -3.56
N SER A 76 13.97 -12.10 -2.73
CA SER A 76 14.49 -13.46 -2.96
C SER A 76 13.90 -14.06 -4.25
N ASP A 77 14.72 -14.72 -5.03
CA ASP A 77 14.35 -15.48 -6.25
C ASP A 77 14.06 -16.97 -5.97
N LYS A 78 14.20 -17.41 -4.70
CA LYS A 78 14.12 -18.81 -4.31
C LYS A 78 12.75 -19.18 -3.76
N ASN A 79 12.29 -20.40 -4.12
CA ASN A 79 11.07 -20.99 -3.57
C ASN A 79 9.84 -20.04 -3.64
N LEU A 80 9.62 -19.48 -4.82
CA LEU A 80 8.52 -18.58 -5.07
C LEU A 80 7.17 -19.29 -5.15
N SER A 81 6.15 -18.64 -4.61
CA SER A 81 4.75 -19.00 -4.70
C SER A 81 3.92 -17.74 -4.87
N LEU A 82 2.65 -17.89 -5.21
CA LEU A 82 1.70 -16.77 -5.17
C LEU A 82 1.20 -16.58 -3.73
N ASP A 83 1.13 -15.35 -3.31
CA ASP A 83 0.55 -14.94 -2.02
C ASP A 83 -0.55 -13.92 -2.26
N HIS A 84 -1.61 -13.99 -1.46
CA HIS A 84 -2.69 -13.02 -1.45
C HIS A 84 -2.32 -11.82 -0.60
N ILE A 85 -2.31 -10.61 -1.18
CA ILE A 85 -2.06 -9.35 -0.46
C ILE A 85 -3.08 -9.20 0.67
N ILE A 86 -4.38 -9.28 0.34
CA ILE A 86 -5.47 -9.44 1.31
C ILE A 86 -5.74 -10.94 1.42
N PRO A 87 -5.57 -11.55 2.60
CA PRO A 87 -5.71 -12.99 2.77
C PRO A 87 -7.09 -13.51 2.30
N SER A 88 -7.09 -14.59 1.54
CA SER A 88 -8.33 -15.24 1.07
C SER A 88 -9.23 -15.70 2.22
N TYR A 89 -8.63 -16.12 3.33
CA TYR A 89 -9.34 -16.48 4.57
C TYR A 89 -10.17 -15.31 5.14
N GLU A 90 -9.71 -14.07 4.97
CA GLU A 90 -10.44 -12.87 5.40
C GLU A 90 -11.39 -12.32 4.32
N GLY A 91 -11.49 -12.97 3.18
CA GLY A 91 -12.36 -12.57 2.06
C GLY A 91 -11.62 -11.86 0.92
N GLY A 92 -10.30 -11.91 0.90
CA GLY A 92 -9.50 -11.44 -0.24
C GLY A 92 -9.82 -12.24 -1.51
N ALA A 93 -10.00 -11.55 -2.63
CA ALA A 93 -10.33 -12.19 -3.91
C ALA A 93 -9.16 -13.04 -4.43
N ASP A 94 -9.48 -14.20 -5.03
CA ASP A 94 -8.52 -15.06 -5.71
C ASP A 94 -8.41 -14.64 -7.19
N ASN A 95 -7.75 -13.52 -7.41
CA ASN A 95 -7.52 -12.97 -8.75
C ASN A 95 -6.16 -12.26 -8.82
N ALA A 96 -5.71 -11.98 -10.05
CA ALA A 96 -4.41 -11.36 -10.33
C ALA A 96 -4.21 -9.99 -9.64
N GLU A 97 -5.29 -9.27 -9.30
CA GLU A 97 -5.19 -7.99 -8.60
C GLU A 97 -4.75 -8.17 -7.14
N ASN A 98 -5.07 -9.30 -6.54
CA ASN A 98 -4.74 -9.63 -5.15
C ASN A 98 -3.54 -10.57 -4.99
N LEU A 99 -2.95 -11.05 -6.10
CA LEU A 99 -1.85 -12.01 -6.08
C LEU A 99 -0.51 -11.34 -6.41
N ILE A 100 0.54 -11.72 -5.67
CA ILE A 100 1.93 -11.34 -5.92
C ILE A 100 2.87 -12.52 -5.68
N PHE A 101 4.07 -12.46 -6.27
CA PHE A 101 5.11 -13.43 -5.96
C PHE A 101 5.68 -13.20 -4.56
N ALA A 102 5.73 -14.27 -3.76
CA ALA A 102 6.37 -14.28 -2.45
C ALA A 102 7.22 -15.53 -2.29
N CYS A 103 8.39 -15.42 -1.64
CA CYS A 103 9.14 -16.62 -1.25
C CYS A 103 8.43 -17.34 -0.10
N LYS A 104 8.69 -18.65 0.04
CA LYS A 104 8.07 -19.48 1.07
C LYS A 104 8.21 -18.89 2.49
N SER A 105 9.36 -18.30 2.80
CA SER A 105 9.60 -17.66 4.11
C SER A 105 8.68 -16.47 4.36
N CYS A 106 8.58 -15.53 3.41
CA CYS A 106 7.69 -14.37 3.54
C CYS A 106 6.23 -14.79 3.57
N ASN A 107 5.82 -15.70 2.67
CA ASN A 107 4.44 -16.19 2.58
C ASN A 107 4.04 -16.88 3.89
N SER A 108 4.86 -17.79 4.43
CA SER A 108 4.58 -18.49 5.71
C SER A 108 4.59 -17.51 6.89
N SER A 109 5.51 -16.55 6.93
CA SER A 109 5.58 -15.53 8.00
C SER A 109 4.36 -14.61 8.00
N LYS A 110 3.90 -14.20 6.82
CA LYS A 110 2.66 -13.40 6.69
C LYS A 110 1.44 -14.27 7.03
N GLY A 111 1.31 -15.43 6.42
CA GLY A 111 0.18 -16.33 6.64
C GLY A 111 -1.15 -15.60 6.46
N LYS A 112 -2.02 -15.70 7.47
CA LYS A 112 -3.36 -15.09 7.48
C LYS A 112 -3.40 -13.64 7.99
N LYS A 113 -2.25 -13.04 8.34
CA LYS A 113 -2.20 -11.68 8.88
C LYS A 113 -2.54 -10.65 7.80
N ASP A 114 -3.15 -9.56 8.22
CA ASP A 114 -3.22 -8.35 7.39
C ASP A 114 -1.82 -7.90 6.99
N LEU A 115 -1.67 -7.39 5.77
CA LEU A 115 -0.37 -7.00 5.22
C LEU A 115 0.32 -5.93 6.06
N MET A 116 -0.43 -4.91 6.51
CA MET A 116 0.13 -3.81 7.29
C MET A 116 0.42 -4.21 8.73
N GLU A 117 -0.41 -5.07 9.33
CA GLU A 117 -0.12 -5.68 10.63
C GLU A 117 1.17 -6.50 10.58
N TRP A 118 1.33 -7.33 9.55
CA TRP A 118 2.55 -8.11 9.37
C TRP A 118 3.78 -7.23 9.15
N MET A 119 3.63 -6.12 8.41
CA MET A 119 4.71 -5.16 8.18
C MET A 119 5.25 -4.56 9.48
N GLN A 120 4.41 -4.28 10.48
CA GLN A 120 4.84 -3.70 11.76
C GLN A 120 5.81 -4.61 12.52
N ASN A 121 5.77 -5.90 12.28
CA ASN A 121 6.67 -6.88 12.91
C ASN A 121 7.95 -7.13 12.10
N ARG A 122 8.21 -6.33 11.06
CA ARG A 122 9.40 -6.44 10.22
C ARG A 122 10.40 -5.33 10.56
N ASN A 123 11.68 -5.63 10.38
CA ASN A 123 12.74 -4.64 10.52
C ASN A 123 12.81 -3.64 9.35
N GLU A 124 12.19 -3.97 8.22
CA GLU A 124 12.17 -3.14 7.01
C GLU A 124 10.73 -2.82 6.60
N PHE A 125 10.53 -1.59 6.13
CA PHE A 125 9.28 -1.17 5.52
C PHE A 125 9.08 -1.89 4.19
N LEU A 126 7.84 -2.30 3.89
CA LEU A 126 7.54 -2.98 2.63
C LEU A 126 7.76 -2.05 1.42
N PRO A 127 8.11 -2.62 0.25
CA PRO A 127 8.22 -1.83 -0.97
C PRO A 127 6.95 -1.05 -1.27
N LEU A 128 7.10 0.21 -1.69
CA LEU A 128 5.96 1.12 -1.88
C LEU A 128 4.94 0.60 -2.89
N MET A 129 5.35 -0.15 -3.92
CA MET A 129 4.42 -0.72 -4.91
C MET A 129 3.49 -1.76 -4.30
N VAL A 130 3.95 -2.52 -3.31
CA VAL A 130 3.12 -3.50 -2.59
C VAL A 130 2.07 -2.77 -1.73
N ILE A 131 2.51 -1.74 -0.98
CA ILE A 131 1.60 -0.93 -0.16
C ILE A 131 0.57 -0.21 -1.04
N ARG A 132 1.00 0.32 -2.17
CA ARG A 132 0.12 0.97 -3.15
C ARG A 132 -0.96 0.02 -3.65
N ARG A 133 -0.59 -1.22 -3.99
CA ARG A 133 -1.55 -2.24 -4.39
C ARG A 133 -2.54 -2.56 -3.27
N TYR A 134 -2.05 -2.71 -2.05
CA TYR A 134 -2.90 -2.92 -0.88
C TYR A 134 -3.92 -1.78 -0.69
N LEU A 135 -3.48 -0.51 -0.71
CA LEU A 135 -4.37 0.64 -0.57
C LEU A 135 -5.46 0.69 -1.64
N LYS A 136 -5.17 0.26 -2.86
CA LYS A 136 -6.16 0.17 -3.93
C LYS A 136 -7.17 -0.94 -3.71
N LEU A 137 -6.70 -2.12 -3.29
CA LEU A 137 -7.59 -3.24 -3.00
C LEU A 137 -8.60 -2.88 -1.91
N ILE A 138 -8.14 -2.24 -0.84
CA ILE A 138 -9.05 -1.80 0.23
C ILE A 138 -9.98 -0.66 -0.23
N TYR A 139 -9.50 0.26 -1.07
CA TYR A 139 -10.36 1.30 -1.64
C TYR A 139 -11.50 0.69 -2.47
N TYR A 140 -11.22 -0.26 -3.35
CA TYR A 140 -12.26 -0.93 -4.15
C TYR A 140 -13.21 -1.75 -3.31
N HIS A 141 -12.70 -2.48 -2.32
CA HIS A 141 -13.55 -3.20 -1.40
C HIS A 141 -14.50 -2.23 -0.67
N ALA A 142 -13.96 -1.13 -0.14
CA ALA A 142 -14.74 -0.13 0.57
C ALA A 142 -15.75 0.58 -0.34
N GLU A 143 -15.38 0.90 -1.58
CA GLU A 143 -16.28 1.49 -2.57
C GLU A 143 -17.44 0.55 -2.92
N LYS A 144 -17.12 -0.72 -3.24
CA LYS A 144 -18.11 -1.75 -3.59
C LYS A 144 -19.12 -2.00 -2.45
N ASN A 145 -18.67 -1.92 -1.21
CA ASN A 145 -19.51 -2.18 -0.02
C ASN A 145 -20.04 -0.89 0.64
N GLN A 146 -19.90 0.27 -0.01
CA GLN A 146 -20.39 1.57 0.48
C GLN A 146 -19.80 2.01 1.84
N LEU A 147 -18.57 1.59 2.14
CA LEU A 147 -17.88 1.84 3.42
C LEU A 147 -16.99 3.09 3.41
N LEU A 148 -16.82 3.75 2.26
CA LEU A 148 -15.89 4.88 2.12
C LEU A 148 -16.20 6.05 3.05
N SER A 149 -17.49 6.30 3.35
CA SER A 149 -17.95 7.37 4.24
C SER A 149 -18.04 6.96 5.71
N CYS A 150 -17.83 5.67 6.03
CA CYS A 150 -17.87 5.20 7.42
C CYS A 150 -16.78 5.87 8.26
N SER A 151 -17.14 6.28 9.48
CA SER A 151 -16.16 6.70 10.47
C SER A 151 -15.26 5.51 10.87
N LEU A 152 -14.07 5.77 11.39
CA LEU A 152 -13.18 4.69 11.81
C LEU A 152 -13.74 3.95 13.02
N ASP A 153 -14.51 4.62 13.87
CA ASP A 153 -15.15 4.03 15.03
C ASP A 153 -16.27 3.06 14.60
N ASP A 154 -17.14 3.48 13.68
CA ASP A 154 -18.19 2.61 13.13
C ASP A 154 -17.59 1.40 12.40
N LEU A 155 -16.50 1.62 11.66
CA LEU A 155 -15.81 0.57 10.90
C LEU A 155 -15.23 -0.52 11.81
N SER A 156 -14.89 -0.19 13.06
CA SER A 156 -14.40 -1.18 14.04
C SER A 156 -15.43 -2.29 14.33
N ASN A 157 -16.70 -2.01 14.13
CA ASN A 157 -17.83 -2.94 14.34
C ASN A 157 -18.22 -3.71 13.07
N ILE A 158 -17.58 -3.41 11.93
CA ILE A 158 -17.89 -4.03 10.63
C ILE A 158 -16.77 -5.01 10.28
N LYS A 159 -17.14 -6.25 9.93
CA LYS A 159 -16.16 -7.22 9.45
C LYS A 159 -15.69 -6.84 8.05
N VAL A 160 -14.43 -6.44 7.94
CA VAL A 160 -13.75 -6.14 6.67
C VAL A 160 -12.49 -7.00 6.52
N PRO A 161 -12.04 -7.31 5.29
CA PRO A 161 -10.89 -8.19 5.05
C PRO A 161 -9.52 -7.48 5.23
N TYR A 162 -9.47 -6.37 5.92
CA TYR A 162 -8.29 -5.56 6.21
C TYR A 162 -8.43 -4.89 7.58
N LYS A 163 -7.33 -4.38 8.11
CA LYS A 163 -7.32 -3.71 9.41
C LYS A 163 -7.01 -2.22 9.25
N PRO A 164 -8.03 -1.33 9.26
CA PRO A 164 -7.86 0.10 8.99
C PRO A 164 -6.86 0.82 9.88
N HIS A 165 -6.77 0.43 11.16
CA HIS A 165 -5.87 1.04 12.13
C HIS A 165 -4.37 0.75 11.87
N PHE A 166 -4.04 -0.22 11.02
CA PHE A 166 -2.67 -0.47 10.57
C PHE A 166 -2.29 0.26 9.28
N ILE A 167 -3.25 0.91 8.59
CA ILE A 167 -2.95 1.68 7.38
C ILE A 167 -1.92 2.76 7.70
N PRO A 168 -0.76 2.80 7.02
CA PRO A 168 0.30 3.72 7.35
C PRO A 168 -0.10 5.17 7.05
N VAL A 169 -0.07 6.02 8.06
CA VAL A 169 -0.37 7.46 7.97
C VAL A 169 0.88 8.32 7.88
N SER A 170 2.05 7.71 8.03
CA SER A 170 3.37 8.29 7.84
C SER A 170 4.31 7.26 7.24
N TYR A 171 5.35 7.72 6.56
CA TYR A 171 6.33 6.88 5.89
C TYR A 171 7.74 7.24 6.34
N PRO A 172 8.66 6.26 6.48
CA PRO A 172 10.07 6.52 6.76
C PRO A 172 10.70 7.47 5.75
N GLN A 173 11.87 8.01 6.08
CA GLN A 173 12.64 8.86 5.14
C GLN A 173 12.94 8.11 3.83
N PRO A 174 13.02 8.78 2.68
CA PRO A 174 13.21 8.13 1.37
C PRO A 174 14.40 7.17 1.32
N ALA A 175 15.50 7.51 2.01
CA ALA A 175 16.69 6.67 2.08
C ALA A 175 16.45 5.28 2.71
N LEU A 176 15.37 5.10 3.47
CA LEU A 176 14.99 3.84 4.13
C LEU A 176 13.92 3.06 3.37
N LEU A 177 13.51 3.56 2.21
CA LEU A 177 12.41 3.02 1.42
C LEU A 177 12.91 2.40 0.12
N LYS A 178 12.15 1.44 -0.37
CA LYS A 178 12.34 0.82 -1.70
C LYS A 178 11.05 0.96 -2.50
N LEU A 179 11.15 1.25 -3.78
CA LEU A 179 10.00 1.30 -4.68
C LEU A 179 9.49 -0.12 -4.95
N THR A 180 10.42 -1.00 -5.34
CA THR A 180 10.21 -2.44 -5.57
C THR A 180 11.38 -3.20 -4.96
N THR A 181 11.30 -4.53 -4.92
CA THR A 181 12.44 -5.40 -4.56
C THR A 181 13.33 -5.74 -5.75
N ILE A 182 12.93 -5.40 -6.96
CA ILE A 182 13.78 -5.50 -8.15
C ILE A 182 14.84 -4.43 -7.99
N ASN A 183 16.10 -4.82 -7.94
CA ASN A 183 17.21 -3.89 -8.04
C ASN A 183 17.14 -3.22 -9.40
N GLY A 184 16.50 -2.06 -9.45
CA GLY A 184 16.67 -1.15 -10.56
C GLY A 184 18.11 -0.66 -10.51
N ASN A 185 19.00 -1.32 -11.25
CA ASN A 185 20.18 -0.63 -11.74
C ASN A 185 19.68 0.47 -12.67
N ASN A 186 19.84 1.70 -12.20
CA ASN A 186 19.66 3.01 -12.83
C ASN A 186 18.25 3.59 -12.85
#